data_76913ce7a6ef5569703a49576a2c02a5
#
_entry.id   76913ce7a6ef5569703a49576a2c02a5
#
_cell.length_a   1.000
_cell.length_b   1.000
_cell.length_c   1.000
_cell.angle_alpha   90.00
_cell.angle_beta   90.00
_cell.angle_gamma   90.00
#
_symmetry.space_group_name_H-M   'P 1'
#
loop_
_entity.id
_entity.type
_entity.pdbx_description
1 polymer ?
#
loop_
_entity_poly.entity_id
_entity_poly.type
_entity_poly.pdbx_seq_one_letter_code
_entity_poly.pdbx_strand_id
1 'polypeptide(L)'
;MSTAAVTAPAKVGRTPGTLRYALILGGLSAFAPLSIDMYLPALPRMADDLHSSAPTLQLTLTAFIIGLAIGQLVAGPLSDSLGRRRPLLAGLALYAVASVLCALSPSAELLIAGRAVQALGAAAGMVIARACVRDLFAGTAMTKFFSMLMLVSGLAPILAPVIGGQVLRLTSWRGVFVVLTLFGAALLLAAALALPETLPAERRRPARLGGTLRGYARLLRDRSFIGYALSAGLMFAGLFAYISASSFVLQEVYGLSPQEYSLVFGANGLGIVIAGQVNGRIVGRFRERTLLTVGLCASAVGGAGVLVAALTGLPLGVLLVPLLVMVSSIGLVMPNASSLALAEHPHNAGAASALLGVMQFVVGGLATPLVSIGGAASAVPMGLVMAAFAVVALLVFATLTRPPGPRVAPGAGALSGPRS
;
A
#
# COMPACT_ATOMS: atom_id res chain seq x y z
N MET A 1 -46.87 12.49 -28.93
CA MET A 1 -46.16 13.20 -27.87
C MET A 1 -46.17 12.32 -26.62
N SER A 2 -45.16 11.52 -26.42
CA SER A 2 -45.05 10.61 -25.26
C SER A 2 -44.07 11.21 -24.29
N THR A 3 -44.53 11.69 -23.15
CA THR A 3 -43.74 12.23 -22.03
C THR A 3 -43.08 11.06 -21.31
N ALA A 4 -41.79 10.87 -21.56
CA ALA A 4 -40.96 9.97 -20.76
C ALA A 4 -40.91 10.51 -19.32
N ALA A 5 -41.51 9.77 -18.38
CA ALA A 5 -41.41 10.05 -16.96
C ALA A 5 -39.95 9.91 -16.51
N VAL A 6 -39.35 11.03 -16.12
CA VAL A 6 -38.06 11.07 -15.42
C VAL A 6 -38.29 10.43 -14.04
N THR A 7 -37.89 9.19 -13.89
CA THR A 7 -37.85 8.52 -12.59
C THR A 7 -36.87 9.22 -11.66
N ALA A 8 -37.41 9.80 -10.59
CA ALA A 8 -36.60 10.43 -9.53
C ALA A 8 -35.58 9.44 -8.97
N PRO A 9 -34.35 9.90 -8.61
CA PRO A 9 -33.34 9.02 -8.03
C PRO A 9 -33.84 8.48 -6.68
N ALA A 10 -33.82 7.16 -6.54
CA ALA A 10 -34.19 6.47 -5.31
C ALA A 10 -33.40 7.04 -4.13
N LYS A 11 -34.10 7.49 -3.10
CA LYS A 11 -33.50 7.92 -1.82
C LYS A 11 -32.61 6.80 -1.30
N VAL A 12 -31.33 7.09 -1.14
CA VAL A 12 -30.34 6.20 -0.49
C VAL A 12 -30.71 6.15 1.00
N GLY A 13 -31.70 5.31 1.32
CA GLY A 13 -31.94 4.85 2.68
C GLY A 13 -30.75 3.97 3.10
N ARG A 14 -30.36 4.01 4.38
CA ARG A 14 -29.45 3.04 5.00
C ARG A 14 -30.00 1.63 4.73
N THR A 15 -29.51 0.95 3.69
CA THR A 15 -29.88 -0.44 3.43
C THR A 15 -29.43 -1.29 4.63
N PRO A 16 -30.33 -2.14 5.20
CA PRO A 16 -29.94 -3.08 6.23
C PRO A 16 -28.79 -3.94 5.66
N GLY A 17 -27.60 -3.80 6.21
CA GLY A 17 -26.39 -4.50 5.74
C GLY A 17 -25.21 -3.60 5.41
N THR A 18 -25.35 -2.29 5.30
CA THR A 18 -24.21 -1.38 5.01
C THR A 18 -23.10 -1.52 6.04
N LEU A 19 -23.45 -1.65 7.34
CA LEU A 19 -22.45 -1.81 8.41
C LEU A 19 -21.69 -3.14 8.29
N ARG A 20 -22.37 -4.25 7.99
CA ARG A 20 -21.69 -5.56 7.82
C ARG A 20 -20.70 -5.55 6.66
N TYR A 21 -21.08 -4.94 5.53
CA TYR A 21 -20.16 -4.79 4.40
C TYR A 21 -18.99 -3.88 4.75
N ALA A 22 -19.24 -2.80 5.50
CA ALA A 22 -18.21 -1.89 5.98
C ALA A 22 -17.18 -2.62 6.87
N LEU A 23 -17.64 -3.45 7.81
CA LEU A 23 -16.76 -4.21 8.69
C LEU A 23 -15.97 -5.29 7.94
N ILE A 24 -16.64 -6.06 7.06
CA ILE A 24 -15.97 -7.13 6.30
C ILE A 24 -14.99 -6.54 5.29
N LEU A 25 -15.43 -5.64 4.41
CA LEU A 25 -14.59 -5.10 3.34
C LEU A 25 -13.50 -4.17 3.89
N GLY A 26 -13.80 -3.43 4.97
CA GLY A 26 -12.82 -2.64 5.72
C GLY A 26 -11.75 -3.52 6.36
N GLY A 27 -12.16 -4.58 7.07
CA GLY A 27 -11.25 -5.56 7.65
C GLY A 27 -10.35 -6.21 6.59
N LEU A 28 -10.90 -6.61 5.44
CA LEU A 28 -10.12 -7.14 4.32
C LEU A 28 -9.09 -6.15 3.78
N SER A 29 -9.39 -4.85 3.80
CA SER A 29 -8.45 -3.81 3.37
C SER A 29 -7.32 -3.57 4.39
N ALA A 30 -7.52 -3.93 5.66
CA ALA A 30 -6.52 -3.82 6.72
C ALA A 30 -5.53 -4.99 6.75
N PHE A 31 -5.78 -6.10 6.04
CA PHE A 31 -4.94 -7.30 6.11
C PHE A 31 -3.47 -7.02 5.84
N ALA A 32 -3.16 -6.38 4.70
CA ALA A 32 -1.77 -6.14 4.31
C ALA A 32 -1.05 -5.23 5.33
N PRO A 33 -1.59 -4.05 5.71
CA PRO A 33 -0.96 -3.22 6.72
C PRO A 33 -0.79 -3.92 8.07
N LEU A 34 -1.84 -4.59 8.58
CA LEU A 34 -1.73 -5.31 9.85
C LEU A 34 -0.66 -6.40 9.80
N SER A 35 -0.60 -7.15 8.71
CA SER A 35 0.37 -8.23 8.55
C SER A 35 1.80 -7.73 8.35
N ILE A 36 1.99 -6.53 7.76
CA ILE A 36 3.30 -5.93 7.54
C ILE A 36 3.80 -5.27 8.82
N ASP A 37 2.96 -4.48 9.50
CA ASP A 37 3.43 -3.53 10.48
C ASP A 37 3.29 -4.01 11.93
N MET A 38 2.37 -4.97 12.21
CA MET A 38 2.07 -5.38 13.59
C MET A 38 3.21 -6.16 14.26
N TYR A 39 4.04 -6.89 13.50
CA TYR A 39 5.15 -7.67 14.06
C TYR A 39 6.49 -6.94 14.04
N LEU A 40 6.56 -5.74 13.41
CA LEU A 40 7.81 -4.97 13.32
C LEU A 40 8.48 -4.71 14.69
N PRO A 41 7.74 -4.34 15.75
CA PRO A 41 8.35 -4.14 17.07
C PRO A 41 8.99 -5.41 17.64
N ALA A 42 8.62 -6.58 17.10
CA ALA A 42 9.11 -7.88 17.56
C ALA A 42 10.38 -8.36 16.84
N LEU A 43 10.75 -7.74 15.71
CA LEU A 43 11.85 -8.22 14.85
C LEU A 43 13.16 -8.49 15.59
N PRO A 44 13.67 -7.61 16.49
CA PRO A 44 14.89 -7.90 17.23
C PRO A 44 14.75 -9.16 18.08
N ARG A 45 13.67 -9.30 18.86
CA ARG A 45 13.43 -10.49 19.68
C ARG A 45 13.26 -11.76 18.86
N MET A 46 12.69 -11.64 17.65
CA MET A 46 12.57 -12.78 16.72
C MET A 46 13.96 -13.22 16.23
N ALA A 47 14.88 -12.29 15.98
CA ALA A 47 16.25 -12.60 15.59
C ALA A 47 16.95 -13.40 16.68
N ASP A 48 16.83 -12.98 17.94
CA ASP A 48 17.40 -13.68 19.09
C ASP A 48 16.78 -15.07 19.26
N ASP A 49 15.44 -15.18 19.31
CA ASP A 49 14.72 -16.42 19.55
C ASP A 49 14.92 -17.49 18.45
N LEU A 50 15.07 -17.05 17.20
CA LEU A 50 15.29 -17.94 16.06
C LEU A 50 16.79 -18.11 15.73
N HIS A 51 17.68 -17.56 16.57
CA HIS A 51 19.13 -17.59 16.36
C HIS A 51 19.53 -17.17 14.94
N SER A 52 18.90 -16.12 14.45
CA SER A 52 19.01 -15.67 13.06
C SER A 52 19.50 -14.23 12.99
N SER A 53 20.08 -13.86 11.84
CA SER A 53 20.56 -12.50 11.64
C SER A 53 19.41 -11.52 11.33
N ALA A 54 19.57 -10.23 11.66
CA ALA A 54 18.64 -9.19 11.31
C ALA A 54 18.35 -9.13 9.78
N PRO A 55 19.36 -9.23 8.88
CA PRO A 55 19.13 -9.34 7.44
C PRO A 55 18.21 -10.49 7.05
N THR A 56 18.37 -11.67 7.66
CA THR A 56 17.52 -12.83 7.38
C THR A 56 16.08 -12.57 7.80
N LEU A 57 15.87 -11.98 9.00
CA LEU A 57 14.51 -11.64 9.46
C LEU A 57 13.84 -10.56 8.60
N GLN A 58 14.60 -9.62 8.05
CA GLN A 58 14.08 -8.62 7.11
C GLN A 58 13.56 -9.27 5.82
N LEU A 59 14.07 -10.44 5.40
CA LEU A 59 13.54 -11.20 4.26
C LEU A 59 12.09 -11.66 4.48
N THR A 60 11.60 -11.74 5.71
CA THR A 60 10.17 -12.02 6.00
C THR A 60 9.26 -10.94 5.42
N LEU A 61 9.70 -9.67 5.43
CA LEU A 61 9.01 -8.56 4.77
C LEU A 61 9.09 -8.67 3.25
N THR A 62 10.27 -8.92 2.72
CA THR A 62 10.48 -9.12 1.27
C THR A 62 9.58 -10.23 0.74
N ALA A 63 9.56 -11.38 1.41
CA ALA A 63 8.75 -12.54 1.03
C ALA A 63 7.25 -12.18 1.06
N PHE A 64 6.80 -11.44 2.08
CA PHE A 64 5.43 -10.99 2.16
C PHE A 64 5.07 -10.01 1.03
N ILE A 65 5.92 -9.04 0.72
CA ILE A 65 5.68 -8.05 -0.34
C ILE A 65 5.64 -8.72 -1.71
N ILE A 66 6.57 -9.63 -2.00
CA ILE A 66 6.57 -10.41 -3.25
C ILE A 66 5.31 -11.28 -3.33
N GLY A 67 4.96 -11.95 -2.24
CA GLY A 67 3.71 -12.73 -2.15
C GLY A 67 2.46 -11.88 -2.40
N LEU A 68 2.41 -10.64 -1.87
CA LEU A 68 1.33 -9.69 -2.16
C LEU A 68 1.27 -9.31 -3.64
N ALA A 69 2.41 -9.01 -4.26
CA ALA A 69 2.46 -8.66 -5.68
C ALA A 69 1.96 -9.80 -6.56
N ILE A 70 2.45 -11.03 -6.34
CA ILE A 70 2.02 -12.23 -7.06
C ILE A 70 0.53 -12.50 -6.79
N GLY A 71 0.13 -12.46 -5.53
CA GLY A 71 -1.25 -12.71 -5.12
C GLY A 71 -2.25 -11.74 -5.76
N GLN A 72 -1.90 -10.45 -5.89
CA GLN A 72 -2.74 -9.46 -6.56
C GLN A 72 -2.93 -9.77 -8.05
N LEU A 73 -1.87 -10.20 -8.74
CA LEU A 73 -1.93 -10.57 -10.16
C LEU A 73 -2.83 -11.79 -10.40
N VAL A 74 -2.87 -12.73 -9.44
CA VAL A 74 -3.65 -13.98 -9.54
C VAL A 74 -5.07 -13.79 -9.04
N ALA A 75 -5.27 -13.16 -7.88
CA ALA A 75 -6.57 -13.06 -7.22
C ALA A 75 -7.60 -12.27 -8.04
N GLY A 76 -7.18 -11.22 -8.77
CA GLY A 76 -8.06 -10.43 -9.62
C GLY A 76 -8.75 -11.30 -10.70
N PRO A 77 -8.00 -11.80 -11.68
CA PRO A 77 -8.54 -12.64 -12.76
C PRO A 77 -9.27 -13.90 -12.24
N LEU A 78 -8.76 -14.52 -11.18
CA LEU A 78 -9.39 -15.70 -10.59
C LEU A 78 -10.78 -15.36 -10.03
N SER A 79 -10.92 -14.21 -9.37
CA SER A 79 -12.20 -13.76 -8.83
C SER A 79 -13.17 -13.27 -9.91
N ASP A 80 -12.67 -12.81 -11.06
CA ASP A 80 -13.49 -12.44 -12.21
C ASP A 80 -14.05 -13.67 -12.94
N SER A 81 -13.37 -14.80 -12.87
CA SER A 81 -13.77 -16.06 -13.55
C SER A 81 -14.60 -16.99 -12.67
N LEU A 82 -14.24 -17.15 -11.38
CA LEU A 82 -14.90 -18.08 -10.45
C LEU A 82 -16.02 -17.45 -9.62
N GLY A 83 -16.16 -16.11 -9.69
CA GLY A 83 -16.95 -15.32 -8.75
C GLY A 83 -16.10 -14.84 -7.58
N ARG A 84 -16.62 -13.88 -6.79
CA ARG A 84 -15.87 -13.23 -5.70
C ARG A 84 -15.72 -14.10 -4.47
N ARG A 85 -16.79 -14.78 -4.11
CA ARG A 85 -16.91 -15.46 -2.80
C ARG A 85 -15.96 -16.64 -2.65
N ARG A 86 -15.87 -17.53 -3.65
CA ARG A 86 -15.02 -18.73 -3.56
C ARG A 86 -13.52 -18.41 -3.41
N PRO A 87 -12.91 -17.57 -4.28
CA PRO A 87 -11.50 -17.21 -4.14
C PRO A 87 -11.22 -16.40 -2.86
N LEU A 88 -12.19 -15.59 -2.39
CA LEU A 88 -12.05 -14.87 -1.13
C LEU A 88 -11.96 -15.83 0.06
N LEU A 89 -12.89 -16.77 0.19
CA LEU A 89 -12.90 -17.72 1.29
C LEU A 89 -11.66 -18.62 1.28
N ALA A 90 -11.23 -19.07 0.09
CA ALA A 90 -9.98 -19.83 -0.04
C ALA A 90 -8.76 -19.01 0.37
N GLY A 91 -8.68 -17.72 -0.05
CA GLY A 91 -7.60 -16.81 0.35
C GLY A 91 -7.59 -16.54 1.86
N LEU A 92 -8.74 -16.33 2.48
CA LEU A 92 -8.86 -16.12 3.93
C LEU A 92 -8.47 -17.37 4.73
N ALA A 93 -8.87 -18.55 4.26
CA ALA A 93 -8.46 -19.82 4.87
C ALA A 93 -6.94 -20.02 4.76
N LEU A 94 -6.38 -19.76 3.57
CA LEU A 94 -4.93 -19.81 3.34
C LEU A 94 -4.18 -18.84 4.25
N TYR A 95 -4.68 -17.61 4.41
CA TYR A 95 -4.10 -16.62 5.32
C TYR A 95 -4.11 -17.08 6.76
N ALA A 96 -5.24 -17.59 7.25
CA ALA A 96 -5.36 -18.06 8.63
C ALA A 96 -4.42 -19.24 8.92
N VAL A 97 -4.39 -20.24 8.01
CA VAL A 97 -3.49 -21.41 8.13
C VAL A 97 -2.02 -20.95 8.11
N ALA A 98 -1.64 -20.10 7.16
CA ALA A 98 -0.27 -19.58 7.07
C ALA A 98 0.11 -18.76 8.31
N SER A 99 -0.84 -18.02 8.91
CA SER A 99 -0.60 -17.29 10.16
C SER A 99 -0.33 -18.23 11.33
N VAL A 100 -1.03 -19.35 11.43
CA VAL A 100 -0.73 -20.43 12.40
C VAL A 100 0.68 -20.98 12.16
N LEU A 101 1.03 -21.29 10.93
CA LEU A 101 2.37 -21.79 10.59
C LEU A 101 3.46 -20.77 10.96
N CYS A 102 3.24 -19.49 10.75
CA CYS A 102 4.15 -18.43 11.21
C CYS A 102 4.27 -18.40 12.73
N ALA A 103 3.16 -18.53 13.47
CA ALA A 103 3.17 -18.57 14.95
C ALA A 103 3.96 -19.78 15.49
N LEU A 104 3.89 -20.92 14.82
CA LEU A 104 4.56 -22.16 15.20
C LEU A 104 5.95 -22.33 14.60
N SER A 105 6.43 -21.36 13.83
CA SER A 105 7.69 -21.48 13.09
C SER A 105 8.88 -21.68 14.04
N PRO A 106 9.69 -22.75 13.85
CA PRO A 106 10.87 -23.01 14.64
C PRO A 106 12.14 -22.37 14.06
N SER A 107 12.08 -21.87 12.81
CA SER A 107 13.24 -21.26 12.14
C SER A 107 12.85 -20.06 11.28
N ALA A 108 13.83 -19.20 10.95
CA ALA A 108 13.63 -18.03 10.12
C ALA A 108 13.19 -18.40 8.69
N GLU A 109 13.72 -19.49 8.13
CA GLU A 109 13.40 -19.96 6.77
C GLU A 109 11.93 -20.38 6.65
N LEU A 110 11.43 -21.16 7.62
CA LEU A 110 10.02 -21.55 7.66
C LEU A 110 9.12 -20.36 7.87
N LEU A 111 9.54 -19.39 8.67
CA LEU A 111 8.82 -18.14 8.84
C LEU A 111 8.76 -17.36 7.52
N ILE A 112 9.87 -17.21 6.79
CA ILE A 112 9.93 -16.54 5.49
C ILE A 112 8.97 -17.22 4.49
N ALA A 113 8.99 -18.55 4.41
CA ALA A 113 8.08 -19.30 3.56
C ALA A 113 6.61 -19.11 3.97
N GLY A 114 6.32 -19.20 5.26
CA GLY A 114 4.99 -18.94 5.83
C GLY A 114 4.48 -17.53 5.49
N ARG A 115 5.35 -16.52 5.57
CA ARG A 115 5.04 -15.12 5.22
C ARG A 115 4.69 -14.95 3.74
N ALA A 116 5.40 -15.63 2.84
CA ALA A 116 5.08 -15.61 1.41
C ALA A 116 3.68 -16.19 1.15
N VAL A 117 3.35 -17.32 1.76
CA VAL A 117 2.03 -17.96 1.65
C VAL A 117 0.92 -17.10 2.29
N GLN A 118 1.17 -16.53 3.46
CA GLN A 118 0.25 -15.63 4.14
C GLN A 118 -0.11 -14.41 3.27
N ALA A 119 0.88 -13.87 2.56
CA ALA A 119 0.69 -12.73 1.66
C ALA A 119 -0.22 -13.03 0.47
N LEU A 120 -0.17 -14.24 -0.09
CA LEU A 120 -1.10 -14.66 -1.16
C LEU A 120 -2.55 -14.59 -0.67
N GLY A 121 -2.81 -15.04 0.54
CA GLY A 121 -4.14 -14.96 1.17
C GLY A 121 -4.57 -13.52 1.43
N ALA A 122 -3.67 -12.68 1.97
CA ALA A 122 -3.93 -11.25 2.21
C ALA A 122 -4.25 -10.49 0.91
N ALA A 123 -3.53 -10.79 -0.17
CA ALA A 123 -3.74 -10.18 -1.48
C ALA A 123 -5.14 -10.47 -2.03
N ALA A 124 -5.63 -11.71 -1.87
CA ALA A 124 -6.99 -12.08 -2.27
C ALA A 124 -8.03 -11.23 -1.52
N GLY A 125 -7.89 -11.08 -0.19
CA GLY A 125 -8.75 -10.21 0.61
C GLY A 125 -8.79 -8.78 0.10
N MET A 126 -7.63 -8.17 -0.10
CA MET A 126 -7.49 -6.77 -0.50
C MET A 126 -8.05 -6.50 -1.92
N VAL A 127 -7.76 -7.36 -2.89
CA VAL A 127 -8.22 -7.21 -4.28
C VAL A 127 -9.71 -7.42 -4.39
N ILE A 128 -10.22 -8.49 -3.76
CA ILE A 128 -11.63 -8.87 -3.86
C ILE A 128 -12.50 -7.88 -3.07
N ALA A 129 -12.03 -7.32 -1.95
CA ALA A 129 -12.75 -6.27 -1.24
C ALA A 129 -13.09 -5.08 -2.16
N ARG A 130 -12.11 -4.59 -2.92
CA ARG A 130 -12.31 -3.49 -3.89
C ARG A 130 -13.26 -3.88 -5.02
N ALA A 131 -13.19 -5.13 -5.48
CA ALA A 131 -14.10 -5.66 -6.51
C ALA A 131 -15.54 -5.74 -5.99
N CYS A 132 -15.75 -6.26 -4.77
CA CYS A 132 -17.07 -6.31 -4.14
C CYS A 132 -17.71 -4.92 -3.97
N VAL A 133 -16.91 -3.89 -3.62
CA VAL A 133 -17.43 -2.52 -3.54
C VAL A 133 -17.99 -2.06 -4.89
N ARG A 134 -17.27 -2.34 -6.00
CA ARG A 134 -17.73 -2.00 -7.36
C ARG A 134 -18.95 -2.80 -7.80
N ASP A 135 -19.07 -4.05 -7.31
CA ASP A 135 -20.19 -4.92 -7.66
C ASP A 135 -21.46 -4.55 -6.87
N LEU A 136 -21.33 -4.08 -5.62
CA LEU A 136 -22.45 -3.81 -4.70
C LEU A 136 -22.94 -2.36 -4.70
N PHE A 137 -22.07 -1.41 -5.05
CA PHE A 137 -22.35 0.02 -4.91
C PHE A 137 -22.10 0.76 -6.23
N ALA A 138 -22.86 1.85 -6.45
CA ALA A 138 -22.71 2.73 -7.60
C ALA A 138 -22.75 4.20 -7.16
N GLY A 139 -22.27 5.11 -8.02
CA GLY A 139 -22.33 6.56 -7.79
C GLY A 139 -21.71 6.98 -6.46
N THR A 140 -22.37 7.89 -5.75
CA THR A 140 -21.89 8.45 -4.49
C THR A 140 -21.72 7.42 -3.37
N ALA A 141 -22.50 6.34 -3.35
CA ALA A 141 -22.36 5.26 -2.37
C ALA A 141 -21.04 4.51 -2.57
N MET A 142 -20.67 4.22 -3.81
CA MET A 142 -19.36 3.60 -4.14
C MET A 142 -18.21 4.49 -3.69
N THR A 143 -18.28 5.80 -3.98
CA THR A 143 -17.25 6.76 -3.56
C THR A 143 -17.08 6.80 -2.04
N LYS A 144 -18.19 6.82 -1.29
CA LYS A 144 -18.16 6.79 0.18
C LYS A 144 -17.51 5.51 0.72
N PHE A 145 -17.83 4.36 0.13
CA PHE A 145 -17.21 3.09 0.51
C PHE A 145 -15.71 3.07 0.23
N PHE A 146 -15.27 3.50 -0.95
CA PHE A 146 -13.83 3.60 -1.25
C PHE A 146 -13.11 4.56 -0.30
N SER A 147 -13.73 5.70 0.04
CA SER A 147 -13.17 6.63 1.04
C SER A 147 -13.01 5.99 2.40
N MET A 148 -13.99 5.17 2.83
CA MET A 148 -13.89 4.40 4.06
C MET A 148 -12.78 3.34 4.00
N LEU A 149 -12.66 2.58 2.89
CA LEU A 149 -11.56 1.62 2.72
C LEU A 149 -10.20 2.31 2.75
N MET A 150 -10.08 3.50 2.13
CA MET A 150 -8.86 4.31 2.19
C MET A 150 -8.55 4.80 3.60
N LEU A 151 -9.56 5.20 4.37
CA LEU A 151 -9.38 5.57 5.77
C LEU A 151 -8.85 4.39 6.59
N VAL A 152 -9.44 3.21 6.44
CA VAL A 152 -8.98 1.98 7.11
C VAL A 152 -7.55 1.64 6.71
N SER A 153 -7.24 1.66 5.41
CA SER A 153 -5.89 1.38 4.90
C SER A 153 -4.85 2.42 5.36
N GLY A 154 -5.25 3.66 5.62
CA GLY A 154 -4.38 4.71 6.14
C GLY A 154 -4.18 4.64 7.67
N LEU A 155 -5.20 4.21 8.42
CA LEU A 155 -5.11 4.08 9.88
C LEU A 155 -4.44 2.76 10.30
N ALA A 156 -4.59 1.69 9.52
CA ALA A 156 -4.05 0.38 9.86
C ALA A 156 -2.53 0.39 10.07
N PRO A 157 -1.68 1.03 9.25
CA PRO A 157 -0.24 1.12 9.49
C PRO A 157 0.12 1.89 10.77
N ILE A 158 -0.73 2.82 11.21
CA ILE A 158 -0.52 3.58 12.45
C ILE A 158 -0.83 2.71 13.66
N LEU A 159 -1.95 2.00 13.61
CA LEU A 159 -2.44 1.20 14.72
C LEU A 159 -1.72 -0.16 14.85
N ALA A 160 -1.28 -0.75 13.73
CA ALA A 160 -0.71 -2.07 13.70
C ALA A 160 0.52 -2.23 14.62
N PRO A 161 1.58 -1.40 14.54
CA PRO A 161 2.72 -1.56 15.44
C PRO A 161 2.37 -1.19 16.89
N VAL A 162 1.42 -0.28 17.12
CA VAL A 162 0.95 0.03 18.48
C VAL A 162 0.27 -1.19 19.11
N ILE A 163 -0.62 -1.85 18.36
CA ILE A 163 -1.25 -3.11 18.78
C ILE A 163 -0.18 -4.17 19.00
N GLY A 164 0.75 -4.33 18.05
CA GLY A 164 1.86 -5.26 18.14
C GLY A 164 2.72 -5.04 19.37
N GLY A 165 3.09 -3.80 19.66
CA GLY A 165 3.83 -3.42 20.87
C GLY A 165 3.11 -3.78 22.16
N GLN A 166 1.77 -3.65 22.22
CA GLN A 166 0.98 -4.08 23.37
C GLN A 166 0.88 -5.61 23.48
N VAL A 167 0.73 -6.31 22.36
CA VAL A 167 0.75 -7.78 22.34
C VAL A 167 2.07 -8.31 22.88
N LEU A 168 3.21 -7.68 22.55
CA LEU A 168 4.53 -8.05 23.05
C LEU A 168 4.73 -7.81 24.56
N ARG A 169 3.89 -7.01 25.21
CA ARG A 169 3.88 -6.88 26.68
C ARG A 169 3.22 -8.05 27.36
N LEU A 170 2.27 -8.70 26.69
CA LEU A 170 1.43 -9.76 27.24
C LEU A 170 1.92 -11.15 26.86
N THR A 171 2.67 -11.26 25.74
CA THR A 171 3.08 -12.54 25.19
C THR A 171 4.37 -12.38 24.34
N SER A 172 4.84 -13.48 23.75
CA SER A 172 5.98 -13.47 22.82
C SER A 172 5.58 -12.93 21.44
N TRP A 173 6.56 -12.79 20.53
CA TRP A 173 6.32 -12.44 19.14
C TRP A 173 5.35 -13.38 18.40
N ARG A 174 5.27 -14.64 18.84
CA ARG A 174 4.31 -15.63 18.31
C ARG A 174 2.87 -15.21 18.54
N GLY A 175 2.60 -14.49 19.64
CA GLY A 175 1.27 -13.93 19.93
C GLY A 175 0.78 -12.94 18.88
N VAL A 176 1.68 -12.22 18.19
CA VAL A 176 1.29 -11.34 17.07
C VAL A 176 0.67 -12.17 15.95
N PHE A 177 1.28 -13.30 15.58
CA PHE A 177 0.72 -14.19 14.55
C PHE A 177 -0.55 -14.90 15.00
N VAL A 178 -0.71 -15.17 16.30
CA VAL A 178 -1.99 -15.68 16.87
C VAL A 178 -3.08 -14.62 16.70
N VAL A 179 -2.82 -13.35 16.99
CA VAL A 179 -3.80 -12.26 16.77
C VAL A 179 -4.16 -12.15 15.28
N LEU A 180 -3.18 -12.24 14.38
CA LEU A 180 -3.42 -12.25 12.93
C LEU A 180 -4.25 -13.47 12.49
N THR A 181 -4.00 -14.64 13.09
CA THR A 181 -4.81 -15.85 12.85
C THR A 181 -6.26 -15.64 13.27
N LEU A 182 -6.48 -15.13 14.47
CA LEU A 182 -7.84 -14.85 14.99
C LEU A 182 -8.55 -13.81 14.13
N PHE A 183 -7.85 -12.77 13.71
CA PHE A 183 -8.39 -11.75 12.81
C PHE A 183 -8.77 -12.35 11.45
N GLY A 184 -7.89 -13.20 10.86
CA GLY A 184 -8.15 -13.91 9.61
C GLY A 184 -9.33 -14.86 9.71
N ALA A 185 -9.41 -15.65 10.78
CA ALA A 185 -10.50 -16.58 11.05
C ALA A 185 -11.84 -15.86 11.28
N ALA A 186 -11.83 -14.74 12.02
CA ALA A 186 -13.02 -13.93 12.23
C ALA A 186 -13.55 -13.36 10.90
N LEU A 187 -12.68 -12.86 10.04
CA LEU A 187 -13.09 -12.38 8.71
C LEU A 187 -13.50 -13.50 7.76
N LEU A 188 -12.88 -14.68 7.84
CA LEU A 188 -13.32 -15.87 7.11
C LEU A 188 -14.75 -16.26 7.50
N LEU A 189 -15.02 -16.33 8.81
CA LEU A 189 -16.35 -16.65 9.33
C LEU A 189 -17.36 -15.57 8.94
N ALA A 190 -17.02 -14.29 9.12
CA ALA A 190 -17.89 -13.17 8.75
C ALA A 190 -18.20 -13.16 7.24
N ALA A 191 -17.20 -13.38 6.38
CA ALA A 191 -17.38 -13.45 4.94
C ALA A 191 -18.20 -14.70 4.53
N ALA A 192 -17.97 -15.85 5.18
CA ALA A 192 -18.71 -17.08 4.89
C ALA A 192 -20.20 -16.95 5.25
N LEU A 193 -20.53 -16.28 6.36
CA LEU A 193 -21.89 -16.14 6.85
C LEU A 193 -22.65 -14.94 6.26
N ALA A 194 -21.94 -13.84 5.98
CA ALA A 194 -22.59 -12.56 5.70
C ALA A 194 -22.27 -11.93 4.35
N LEU A 195 -21.29 -12.45 3.58
CA LEU A 195 -21.00 -11.94 2.25
C LEU A 195 -21.55 -12.89 1.19
N PRO A 196 -22.61 -12.47 0.42
CA PRO A 196 -23.11 -13.25 -0.69
C PRO A 196 -22.13 -13.22 -1.88
N GLU A 197 -22.39 -14.05 -2.90
CA GLU A 197 -21.71 -13.89 -4.19
C GLU A 197 -22.14 -12.57 -4.82
N THR A 198 -21.17 -11.70 -5.13
CA THR A 198 -21.44 -10.35 -5.66
C THR A 198 -21.30 -10.29 -7.18
N LEU A 199 -20.69 -11.30 -7.81
CA LEU A 199 -20.52 -11.38 -9.26
C LEU A 199 -21.42 -12.48 -9.84
N PRO A 200 -22.59 -12.12 -10.46
CA PRO A 200 -23.48 -13.06 -11.12
C PRO A 200 -22.76 -13.89 -12.19
N ALA A 201 -23.19 -15.13 -12.39
CA ALA A 201 -22.55 -16.07 -13.31
C ALA A 201 -22.44 -15.51 -14.75
N GLU A 202 -23.45 -14.74 -15.18
CA GLU A 202 -23.56 -14.15 -16.52
C GLU A 202 -22.52 -13.02 -16.74
N ARG A 203 -22.01 -12.41 -15.66
CA ARG A 203 -20.99 -11.35 -15.71
C ARG A 203 -19.57 -11.87 -15.54
N ARG A 204 -19.39 -13.17 -15.25
CA ARG A 204 -18.08 -13.77 -15.12
C ARG A 204 -17.37 -13.78 -16.47
N ARG A 205 -16.11 -13.40 -16.47
CA ARG A 205 -15.30 -13.37 -17.68
C ARG A 205 -14.17 -14.37 -17.56
N PRO A 206 -13.92 -15.23 -18.58
CA PRO A 206 -12.75 -16.06 -18.57
C PRO A 206 -11.49 -15.20 -18.49
N ALA A 207 -10.52 -15.59 -17.68
CA ALA A 207 -9.25 -14.90 -17.48
C ALA A 207 -8.49 -14.82 -18.80
N ARG A 208 -8.65 -13.73 -19.55
CA ARG A 208 -7.91 -13.48 -20.80
C ARG A 208 -6.59 -12.77 -20.49
N LEU A 209 -5.59 -13.53 -20.09
CA LEU A 209 -4.26 -13.00 -19.76
C LEU A 209 -3.60 -12.27 -20.95
N GLY A 210 -3.83 -12.72 -22.19
CA GLY A 210 -3.20 -12.11 -23.37
C GLY A 210 -3.60 -10.67 -23.66
N GLY A 211 -4.84 -10.27 -23.42
CA GLY A 211 -5.30 -8.88 -23.57
C GLY A 211 -4.72 -7.96 -22.50
N THR A 212 -4.66 -8.44 -21.29
CA THR A 212 -4.10 -7.72 -20.13
C THR A 212 -2.59 -7.51 -20.30
N LEU A 213 -1.85 -8.56 -20.72
CA LEU A 213 -0.41 -8.45 -20.99
C LEU A 213 -0.06 -7.46 -22.11
N ARG A 214 -0.86 -7.41 -23.19
CA ARG A 214 -0.67 -6.39 -24.24
C ARG A 214 -0.93 -4.97 -23.72
N GLY A 215 -1.93 -4.81 -22.86
CA GLY A 215 -2.20 -3.54 -22.16
C GLY A 215 -1.01 -3.10 -21.31
N TYR A 216 -0.46 -4.00 -20.50
CA TYR A 216 0.74 -3.73 -19.69
C TYR A 216 1.97 -3.41 -20.56
N ALA A 217 2.21 -4.18 -21.63
CA ALA A 217 3.33 -3.92 -22.55
C ALA A 217 3.24 -2.54 -23.24
N ARG A 218 2.04 -2.04 -23.53
CA ARG A 218 1.84 -0.69 -24.06
C ARG A 218 2.14 0.38 -23.01
N LEU A 219 1.67 0.23 -21.78
CA LEU A 219 1.94 1.14 -20.68
C LEU A 219 3.43 1.18 -20.31
N LEU A 220 4.11 0.02 -20.34
CA LEU A 220 5.55 -0.08 -20.11
C LEU A 220 6.41 0.54 -21.22
N ARG A 221 5.84 0.90 -22.37
CA ARG A 221 6.51 1.66 -23.44
C ARG A 221 6.24 3.15 -23.36
N ASP A 222 5.28 3.58 -22.58
CA ASP A 222 4.98 4.98 -22.37
C ASP A 222 5.95 5.59 -21.37
N ARG A 223 6.80 6.48 -21.84
CA ARG A 223 7.86 7.13 -21.07
C ARG A 223 7.30 7.95 -19.90
N SER A 224 6.18 8.63 -20.11
CA SER A 224 5.56 9.48 -19.10
C SER A 224 4.93 8.63 -17.99
N PHE A 225 4.17 7.59 -18.37
CA PHE A 225 3.61 6.63 -17.42
C PHE A 225 4.71 5.98 -16.57
N ILE A 226 5.77 5.47 -17.20
CA ILE A 226 6.91 4.85 -16.50
C ILE A 226 7.59 5.86 -15.57
N GLY A 227 7.75 7.12 -16.00
CA GLY A 227 8.33 8.16 -15.15
C GLY A 227 7.56 8.38 -13.86
N TYR A 228 6.24 8.50 -13.92
CA TYR A 228 5.38 8.63 -12.73
C TYR A 228 5.34 7.34 -11.90
N ALA A 229 5.22 6.19 -12.55
CA ALA A 229 5.13 4.89 -11.88
C ALA A 229 6.44 4.53 -11.15
N LEU A 230 7.59 4.74 -11.77
CA LEU A 230 8.90 4.52 -11.13
C LEU A 230 9.15 5.52 -10.01
N SER A 231 8.82 6.81 -10.19
CA SER A 231 8.96 7.79 -9.11
C SER A 231 8.15 7.39 -7.87
N ALA A 232 6.90 6.95 -8.05
CA ALA A 232 6.08 6.43 -6.97
C ALA A 232 6.65 5.13 -6.38
N GLY A 233 7.12 4.20 -7.22
CA GLY A 233 7.72 2.93 -6.80
C GLY A 233 9.00 3.12 -5.99
N LEU A 234 9.89 4.03 -6.42
CA LEU A 234 11.13 4.37 -5.71
C LEU A 234 10.87 5.05 -4.37
N MET A 235 9.85 5.93 -4.31
CA MET A 235 9.39 6.51 -3.04
C MET A 235 8.87 5.43 -2.09
N PHE A 236 8.11 4.48 -2.61
CA PHE A 236 7.62 3.33 -1.85
C PHE A 236 8.77 2.43 -1.40
N ALA A 237 9.82 2.25 -2.22
CA ALA A 237 11.05 1.56 -1.84
C ALA A 237 11.78 2.25 -0.68
N GLY A 238 11.88 3.57 -0.69
CA GLY A 238 12.41 4.34 0.44
C GLY A 238 11.61 4.13 1.72
N LEU A 239 10.27 4.08 1.64
CA LEU A 239 9.41 3.72 2.76
C LEU A 239 9.69 2.30 3.26
N PHE A 240 9.84 1.32 2.36
CA PHE A 240 10.13 -0.06 2.77
C PHE A 240 11.54 -0.23 3.33
N ALA A 241 12.51 0.57 2.88
CA ALA A 241 13.82 0.65 3.52
C ALA A 241 13.70 1.08 5.00
N TYR A 242 12.88 2.11 5.26
CA TYR A 242 12.54 2.52 6.62
C TYR A 242 11.81 1.40 7.38
N ILE A 243 10.72 0.85 6.83
CA ILE A 243 9.91 -0.18 7.50
C ILE A 243 10.77 -1.38 7.91
N SER A 244 11.66 -1.86 7.03
CA SER A 244 12.44 -3.07 7.27
C SER A 244 13.59 -2.88 8.28
N ALA A 245 14.21 -1.70 8.28
CA ALA A 245 15.39 -1.43 9.11
C ALA A 245 15.05 -0.72 10.43
N SER A 246 13.98 0.08 10.46
CA SER A 246 13.69 0.96 11.59
C SER A 246 13.55 0.24 12.92
N SER A 247 13.03 -0.99 12.93
CA SER A 247 12.90 -1.78 14.15
C SER A 247 14.26 -2.06 14.80
N PHE A 248 15.24 -2.52 14.01
CA PHE A 248 16.60 -2.75 14.49
C PHE A 248 17.31 -1.43 14.81
N VAL A 249 17.25 -0.46 13.91
CA VAL A 249 17.92 0.84 14.10
C VAL A 249 17.39 1.54 15.36
N LEU A 250 16.09 1.69 15.53
CA LEU A 250 15.54 2.44 16.64
C LEU A 250 15.64 1.69 17.98
N GLN A 251 15.52 0.35 17.97
CA GLN A 251 15.57 -0.44 19.21
C GLN A 251 17.02 -0.81 19.60
N GLU A 252 17.85 -1.31 18.66
CA GLU A 252 19.20 -1.80 19.01
C GLU A 252 20.26 -0.67 18.97
N VAL A 253 20.19 0.26 17.98
CA VAL A 253 21.18 1.34 17.87
C VAL A 253 20.83 2.50 18.80
N TYR A 254 19.54 2.89 18.86
CA TYR A 254 19.08 4.03 19.68
C TYR A 254 18.46 3.63 21.01
N GLY A 255 18.32 2.33 21.31
CA GLY A 255 17.90 1.80 22.61
C GLY A 255 16.41 1.98 22.94
N LEU A 256 15.53 2.18 21.96
CA LEU A 256 14.09 2.29 22.20
C LEU A 256 13.48 0.94 22.61
N SER A 257 12.54 1.00 23.52
CA SER A 257 11.66 -0.15 23.78
C SER A 257 10.73 -0.42 22.59
N PRO A 258 10.16 -1.63 22.45
CA PRO A 258 9.18 -1.94 21.40
C PRO A 258 7.97 -0.98 21.40
N GLN A 259 7.59 -0.46 22.56
CA GLN A 259 6.48 0.49 22.71
C GLN A 259 6.85 1.89 22.20
N GLU A 260 8.05 2.40 22.57
CA GLU A 260 8.55 3.69 22.07
C GLU A 260 8.77 3.65 20.56
N TYR A 261 9.34 2.54 20.04
CA TYR A 261 9.41 2.28 18.61
C TYR A 261 8.03 2.39 17.94
N SER A 262 7.03 1.73 18.51
CA SER A 262 5.66 1.73 17.98
C SER A 262 5.05 3.13 17.93
N LEU A 263 5.33 3.99 18.92
CA LEU A 263 4.90 5.38 18.94
C LEU A 263 5.57 6.21 17.85
N VAL A 264 6.89 6.06 17.68
CA VAL A 264 7.64 6.73 16.61
C VAL A 264 7.11 6.30 15.23
N PHE A 265 6.90 5.00 15.04
CA PHE A 265 6.36 4.47 13.79
C PHE A 265 4.95 5.01 13.52
N GLY A 266 4.09 5.00 14.54
CA GLY A 266 2.74 5.57 14.46
C GLY A 266 2.74 7.07 14.15
N ALA A 267 3.66 7.85 14.73
CA ALA A 267 3.82 9.27 14.44
C ALA A 267 4.22 9.52 12.97
N ASN A 268 5.13 8.71 12.42
CA ASN A 268 5.49 8.75 11.00
C ASN A 268 4.29 8.41 10.10
N GLY A 269 3.52 7.39 10.46
CA GLY A 269 2.28 7.03 9.76
C GLY A 269 1.24 8.16 9.79
N LEU A 270 1.07 8.83 10.94
CA LEU A 270 0.21 9.99 11.07
C LEU A 270 0.68 11.14 10.18
N GLY A 271 1.99 11.33 10.05
CA GLY A 271 2.60 12.29 9.13
C GLY A 271 2.16 12.07 7.68
N ILE A 272 2.13 10.80 7.21
CA ILE A 272 1.62 10.45 5.86
C ILE A 272 0.15 10.86 5.72
N VAL A 273 -0.67 10.56 6.73
CA VAL A 273 -2.11 10.87 6.70
C VAL A 273 -2.33 12.38 6.68
N ILE A 274 -1.64 13.15 7.53
CA ILE A 274 -1.73 14.61 7.57
C ILE A 274 -1.30 15.21 6.23
N ALA A 275 -0.15 14.79 5.68
CA ALA A 275 0.34 15.28 4.40
C ALA A 275 -0.65 14.96 3.26
N GLY A 276 -1.25 13.76 3.25
CA GLY A 276 -2.30 13.38 2.30
C GLY A 276 -3.57 14.23 2.43
N GLN A 277 -4.00 14.55 3.65
CA GLN A 277 -5.15 15.44 3.90
C GLN A 277 -4.85 16.88 3.47
N VAL A 278 -3.65 17.39 3.75
CA VAL A 278 -3.20 18.69 3.25
C VAL A 278 -3.20 18.71 1.74
N ASN A 279 -2.61 17.67 1.09
CA ASN A 279 -2.63 17.52 -0.37
C ASN A 279 -4.05 17.60 -0.92
N GLY A 280 -4.99 16.86 -0.33
CA GLY A 280 -6.39 16.85 -0.78
C GLY A 280 -7.09 18.22 -0.69
N ARG A 281 -6.65 19.11 0.23
CA ARG A 281 -7.19 20.46 0.37
C ARG A 281 -6.56 21.50 -0.58
N ILE A 282 -5.30 21.29 -0.97
CA ILE A 282 -4.55 22.25 -1.79
C ILE A 282 -4.51 21.84 -3.28
N VAL A 283 -4.80 20.58 -3.60
CA VAL A 283 -4.94 20.12 -4.98
C VAL A 283 -6.09 20.91 -5.66
N GLY A 284 -5.82 21.39 -6.88
CA GLY A 284 -6.74 22.32 -7.56
C GLY A 284 -6.34 23.80 -7.42
N ARG A 285 -5.75 24.22 -6.27
CA ARG A 285 -5.06 25.51 -6.15
C ARG A 285 -3.66 25.46 -6.76
N PHE A 286 -2.98 24.34 -6.55
CA PHE A 286 -1.67 24.07 -7.13
C PHE A 286 -1.79 22.91 -8.14
N ARG A 287 -0.92 22.92 -9.17
CA ARG A 287 -0.86 21.84 -10.15
C ARG A 287 -0.34 20.56 -9.47
N GLU A 288 -0.94 19.41 -9.76
CA GLU A 288 -0.52 18.10 -9.24
C GLU A 288 0.97 17.83 -9.43
N ARG A 289 1.52 18.26 -10.61
CA ARG A 289 2.95 18.14 -10.89
C ARG A 289 3.81 18.96 -9.92
N THR A 290 3.37 20.15 -9.53
CA THR A 290 4.08 20.98 -8.52
C THR A 290 4.06 20.33 -7.16
N LEU A 291 2.90 19.80 -6.75
CA LEU A 291 2.77 19.08 -5.47
C LEU A 291 3.63 17.81 -5.43
N LEU A 292 3.68 17.08 -6.54
CA LEU A 292 4.57 15.93 -6.71
C LEU A 292 6.05 16.35 -6.60
N THR A 293 6.46 17.44 -7.26
CA THR A 293 7.84 17.96 -7.17
C THR A 293 8.19 18.33 -5.72
N VAL A 294 7.32 19.06 -5.03
CA VAL A 294 7.53 19.44 -3.62
C VAL A 294 7.69 18.20 -2.74
N GLY A 295 6.82 17.18 -2.94
CA GLY A 295 6.92 15.92 -2.21
C GLY A 295 8.24 15.18 -2.46
N LEU A 296 8.68 15.08 -3.72
CA LEU A 296 9.95 14.44 -4.08
C LEU A 296 11.17 15.21 -3.52
N CYS A 297 11.15 16.55 -3.58
CA CYS A 297 12.21 17.38 -2.97
C CYS A 297 12.23 17.22 -1.45
N ALA A 298 11.08 17.25 -0.79
CA ALA A 298 10.98 17.05 0.66
C ALA A 298 11.53 15.66 1.06
N SER A 299 11.21 14.63 0.26
CA SER A 299 11.77 13.29 0.46
C SER A 299 13.28 13.24 0.31
N ALA A 300 13.84 13.89 -0.73
CA ALA A 300 15.28 13.93 -0.94
C ALA A 300 16.02 14.65 0.19
N VAL A 301 15.47 15.79 0.66
CA VAL A 301 16.01 16.53 1.82
C VAL A 301 15.89 15.69 3.10
N GLY A 302 14.75 15.07 3.34
CA GLY A 302 14.54 14.20 4.49
C GLY A 302 15.47 12.98 4.48
N GLY A 303 15.57 12.28 3.34
CA GLY A 303 16.47 11.14 3.19
C GLY A 303 17.95 11.52 3.37
N ALA A 304 18.40 12.64 2.79
CA ALA A 304 19.73 13.17 3.01
C ALA A 304 19.98 13.53 4.49
N GLY A 305 18.99 14.14 5.15
CA GLY A 305 19.06 14.46 6.57
C GLY A 305 19.18 13.21 7.46
N VAL A 306 18.44 12.14 7.16
CA VAL A 306 18.59 10.85 7.86
C VAL A 306 19.99 10.29 7.66
N LEU A 307 20.53 10.31 6.43
CA LEU A 307 21.88 9.82 6.14
C LEU A 307 22.93 10.64 6.88
N VAL A 308 22.84 11.97 6.88
CA VAL A 308 23.77 12.84 7.61
C VAL A 308 23.70 12.56 9.11
N ALA A 309 22.51 12.49 9.70
CA ALA A 309 22.34 12.15 11.11
C ALA A 309 22.96 10.80 11.47
N ALA A 310 22.81 9.80 10.61
CA ALA A 310 23.39 8.48 10.80
C ALA A 310 24.92 8.46 10.68
N LEU A 311 25.50 9.17 9.69
CA LEU A 311 26.94 9.26 9.48
C LEU A 311 27.64 10.02 10.59
N THR A 312 27.00 11.02 11.15
CA THR A 312 27.58 11.89 12.20
C THR A 312 27.27 11.41 13.62
N GLY A 313 26.49 10.32 13.78
CA GLY A 313 26.14 9.76 15.09
C GLY A 313 25.29 10.70 15.93
N LEU A 314 24.41 11.51 15.30
CA LEU A 314 23.55 12.46 16.01
C LEU A 314 22.50 11.74 16.88
N PRO A 315 22.05 12.38 17.97
CA PRO A 315 21.08 11.78 18.86
C PRO A 315 19.73 11.57 18.16
N LEU A 316 18.95 10.60 18.67
CA LEU A 316 17.66 10.19 18.13
C LEU A 316 16.74 11.37 17.74
N GLY A 317 16.60 12.37 18.61
CA GLY A 317 15.70 13.50 18.35
C GLY A 317 16.01 14.26 17.06
N VAL A 318 17.31 14.33 16.69
CA VAL A 318 17.74 14.98 15.44
C VAL A 318 17.46 14.10 14.23
N LEU A 319 17.60 12.77 14.36
CA LEU A 319 17.28 11.82 13.29
C LEU A 319 15.77 11.76 13.01
N LEU A 320 14.93 11.88 14.03
CA LEU A 320 13.48 11.74 13.88
C LEU A 320 12.86 12.84 13.00
N VAL A 321 13.42 14.06 12.99
CA VAL A 321 12.88 15.17 12.19
C VAL A 321 12.99 14.92 10.68
N PRO A 322 14.18 14.66 10.12
CA PRO A 322 14.30 14.34 8.68
C PRO A 322 13.60 13.03 8.32
N LEU A 323 13.54 12.07 9.24
CA LEU A 323 12.79 10.84 9.04
C LEU A 323 11.29 11.12 8.88
N LEU A 324 10.71 11.94 9.75
CA LEU A 324 9.31 12.34 9.66
C LEU A 324 9.03 13.10 8.36
N VAL A 325 9.92 14.01 7.92
CA VAL A 325 9.78 14.75 6.66
C VAL A 325 9.76 13.79 5.47
N MET A 326 10.72 12.87 5.41
CA MET A 326 10.84 11.88 4.33
C MET A 326 9.60 10.98 4.26
N VAL A 327 9.18 10.40 5.38
CA VAL A 327 8.03 9.50 5.42
C VAL A 327 6.73 10.23 5.12
N SER A 328 6.52 11.41 5.69
CA SER A 328 5.31 12.22 5.46
C SER A 328 5.17 12.66 3.99
N SER A 329 6.28 12.89 3.28
CA SER A 329 6.28 13.31 1.88
C SER A 329 5.54 12.33 0.95
N ILE A 330 5.42 11.07 1.34
CA ILE A 330 4.66 10.02 0.65
C ILE A 330 3.19 10.41 0.48
N GLY A 331 2.62 11.11 1.48
CA GLY A 331 1.25 11.61 1.42
C GLY A 331 1.03 12.64 0.30
N LEU A 332 2.08 13.33 -0.16
CA LEU A 332 2.03 14.19 -1.32
C LEU A 332 2.36 13.43 -2.61
N VAL A 333 3.38 12.57 -2.59
CA VAL A 333 3.90 11.92 -3.80
C VAL A 333 2.91 10.92 -4.36
N MET A 334 2.38 10.00 -3.54
CA MET A 334 1.58 8.88 -4.02
C MET A 334 0.29 9.29 -4.74
N PRO A 335 -0.56 10.19 -4.20
CA PRO A 335 -1.79 10.57 -4.89
C PRO A 335 -1.52 11.35 -6.17
N ASN A 336 -0.55 12.27 -6.16
CA ASN A 336 -0.25 13.09 -7.34
C ASN A 336 0.43 12.28 -8.47
N ALA A 337 1.38 11.39 -8.13
CA ALA A 337 2.00 10.50 -9.12
C ALA A 337 0.97 9.55 -9.75
N SER A 338 0.08 8.98 -8.93
CA SER A 338 -1.00 8.09 -9.41
C SER A 338 -1.99 8.84 -10.29
N SER A 339 -2.42 10.05 -9.90
CA SER A 339 -3.33 10.88 -10.69
C SER A 339 -2.72 11.22 -12.06
N LEU A 340 -1.47 11.68 -12.08
CA LEU A 340 -0.78 12.05 -13.32
C LEU A 340 -0.55 10.84 -14.25
N ALA A 341 -0.18 9.68 -13.68
CA ALA A 341 0.00 8.46 -14.46
C ALA A 341 -1.31 7.96 -15.09
N LEU A 342 -2.44 8.11 -14.40
CA LEU A 342 -3.75 7.64 -14.88
C LEU A 342 -4.41 8.63 -15.84
N ALA A 343 -4.13 9.93 -15.72
CA ALA A 343 -4.74 10.98 -16.53
C ALA A 343 -4.45 10.82 -18.03
N GLU A 344 -3.29 10.28 -18.38
CA GLU A 344 -2.89 10.05 -19.78
C GLU A 344 -3.48 8.76 -20.38
N HIS A 345 -4.10 7.89 -19.54
CA HIS A 345 -4.60 6.56 -19.96
C HIS A 345 -6.06 6.28 -19.56
N PRO A 346 -7.04 7.15 -19.89
CA PRO A 346 -8.44 6.99 -19.44
C PRO A 346 -9.07 5.69 -19.92
N HIS A 347 -8.76 5.22 -21.13
CA HIS A 347 -9.30 3.99 -21.70
C HIS A 347 -8.71 2.71 -21.09
N ASN A 348 -7.54 2.79 -20.42
CA ASN A 348 -6.83 1.68 -19.79
C ASN A 348 -6.62 1.90 -18.29
N ALA A 349 -7.41 2.76 -17.65
CA ALA A 349 -7.20 3.16 -16.26
C ALA A 349 -7.13 1.98 -15.27
N GLY A 350 -7.88 0.91 -15.51
CA GLY A 350 -7.83 -0.31 -14.70
C GLY A 350 -6.48 -1.03 -14.78
N ALA A 351 -5.96 -1.23 -16.00
CA ALA A 351 -4.65 -1.85 -16.22
C ALA A 351 -3.51 -0.94 -15.69
N ALA A 352 -3.61 0.37 -15.92
CA ALA A 352 -2.64 1.34 -15.42
C ALA A 352 -2.58 1.36 -13.89
N SER A 353 -3.74 1.36 -13.22
CA SER A 353 -3.80 1.31 -11.75
C SER A 353 -3.23 0.01 -11.19
N ALA A 354 -3.52 -1.13 -11.82
CA ALA A 354 -2.97 -2.42 -11.42
C ALA A 354 -1.44 -2.45 -11.57
N LEU A 355 -0.92 -1.95 -12.70
CA LEU A 355 0.51 -1.90 -12.97
C LEU A 355 1.24 -0.96 -12.01
N LEU A 356 0.65 0.20 -11.67
CA LEU A 356 1.16 1.09 -10.63
C LEU A 356 1.32 0.37 -9.29
N GLY A 357 0.28 -0.35 -8.86
CA GLY A 357 0.34 -1.12 -7.60
C GLY A 357 1.42 -2.21 -7.62
N VAL A 358 1.51 -2.97 -8.72
CA VAL A 358 2.55 -4.00 -8.88
C VAL A 358 3.94 -3.39 -8.85
N MET A 359 4.17 -2.30 -9.59
CA MET A 359 5.48 -1.61 -9.61
C MET A 359 5.87 -1.10 -8.22
N GLN A 360 4.94 -0.55 -7.45
CA GLN A 360 5.19 -0.11 -6.07
C GLN A 360 5.67 -1.27 -5.18
N PHE A 361 5.01 -2.42 -5.23
CA PHE A 361 5.39 -3.57 -4.42
C PHE A 361 6.67 -4.26 -4.93
N VAL A 362 6.88 -4.37 -6.24
CA VAL A 362 8.10 -4.96 -6.80
C VAL A 362 9.31 -4.10 -6.48
N VAL A 363 9.24 -2.80 -6.75
CA VAL A 363 10.36 -1.87 -6.47
C VAL A 363 10.54 -1.73 -4.94
N GLY A 364 9.46 -1.68 -4.17
CA GLY A 364 9.50 -1.67 -2.70
C GLY A 364 10.15 -2.91 -2.10
N GLY A 365 9.83 -4.08 -2.64
CA GLY A 365 10.42 -5.35 -2.19
C GLY A 365 11.94 -5.46 -2.42
N LEU A 366 12.47 -4.76 -3.43
CA LEU A 366 13.91 -4.69 -3.68
C LEU A 366 14.68 -3.83 -2.66
N ALA A 367 14.00 -2.94 -1.96
CA ALA A 367 14.65 -2.06 -0.97
C ALA A 367 15.13 -2.82 0.27
N THR A 368 14.36 -3.79 0.73
CA THR A 368 14.65 -4.54 1.97
C THR A 368 16.00 -5.28 1.89
N PRO A 369 16.31 -6.08 0.85
CA PRO A 369 17.62 -6.71 0.72
C PRO A 369 18.78 -5.71 0.64
N LEU A 370 18.57 -4.54 -0.01
CA LEU A 370 19.63 -3.52 -0.14
C LEU A 370 19.99 -2.91 1.21
N VAL A 371 19.03 -2.68 2.09
CA VAL A 371 19.29 -2.22 3.46
C VAL A 371 20.02 -3.31 4.25
N SER A 372 19.62 -4.57 4.04
CA SER A 372 20.16 -5.71 4.77
C SER A 372 21.65 -5.97 4.52
N ILE A 373 22.17 -5.64 3.32
CA ILE A 373 23.59 -5.80 2.96
C ILE A 373 24.51 -5.01 3.91
N GLY A 374 24.07 -3.86 4.40
CA GLY A 374 24.84 -3.02 5.32
C GLY A 374 24.80 -3.45 6.79
N GLY A 375 24.06 -4.50 7.13
CA GLY A 375 23.88 -4.99 8.50
C GLY A 375 22.96 -4.12 9.35
N ALA A 376 22.67 -4.54 10.58
CA ALA A 376 21.77 -3.86 11.51
C ALA A 376 22.50 -3.02 12.57
N ALA A 377 23.84 -3.08 12.61
CA ALA A 377 24.66 -2.42 13.64
C ALA A 377 24.72 -0.88 13.48
N SER A 378 24.15 -0.31 12.44
CA SER A 378 24.20 1.13 12.13
C SER A 378 22.95 1.61 11.41
N ALA A 379 22.60 2.87 11.62
CA ALA A 379 21.54 3.56 10.87
C ALA A 379 21.97 3.96 9.43
N VAL A 380 23.27 3.88 9.11
CA VAL A 380 23.83 4.35 7.83
C VAL A 380 23.26 3.61 6.62
N PRO A 381 23.14 2.26 6.59
CA PRO A 381 22.54 1.56 5.44
C PRO A 381 21.10 1.99 5.16
N MET A 382 20.29 2.16 6.21
CA MET A 382 18.92 2.65 6.10
C MET A 382 18.89 4.06 5.48
N GLY A 383 19.67 5.00 6.04
CA GLY A 383 19.75 6.38 5.56
C GLY A 383 20.26 6.47 4.12
N LEU A 384 21.27 5.67 3.75
CA LEU A 384 21.83 5.63 2.40
C LEU A 384 20.79 5.15 1.37
N VAL A 385 20.11 4.04 1.65
CA VAL A 385 19.10 3.49 0.75
C VAL A 385 17.91 4.45 0.61
N MET A 386 17.45 5.05 1.70
CA MET A 386 16.37 6.05 1.69
C MET A 386 16.76 7.27 0.86
N ALA A 387 17.95 7.85 1.07
CA ALA A 387 18.44 9.00 0.32
C ALA A 387 18.63 8.68 -1.16
N ALA A 388 19.23 7.53 -1.48
CA ALA A 388 19.46 7.10 -2.85
C ALA A 388 18.13 6.96 -3.63
N PHE A 389 17.13 6.27 -3.06
CA PHE A 389 15.83 6.11 -3.71
C PHE A 389 15.10 7.44 -3.88
N ALA A 390 15.17 8.35 -2.90
CA ALA A 390 14.54 9.66 -3.00
C ALA A 390 15.17 10.51 -4.11
N VAL A 391 16.51 10.52 -4.22
CA VAL A 391 17.22 11.24 -5.28
C VAL A 391 16.94 10.61 -6.65
N VAL A 392 17.01 9.28 -6.77
CA VAL A 392 16.72 8.59 -8.03
C VAL A 392 15.26 8.82 -8.45
N ALA A 393 14.30 8.83 -7.51
CA ALA A 393 12.90 9.15 -7.80
C ALA A 393 12.74 10.56 -8.39
N LEU A 394 13.44 11.55 -7.83
CA LEU A 394 13.45 12.92 -8.33
C LEU A 394 14.08 13.00 -9.73
N LEU A 395 15.19 12.32 -9.97
CA LEU A 395 15.87 12.26 -11.26
C LEU A 395 15.00 11.58 -12.33
N VAL A 396 14.38 10.44 -12.01
CA VAL A 396 13.44 9.73 -12.88
C VAL A 396 12.26 10.62 -13.25
N PHE A 397 11.67 11.30 -12.27
CA PHE A 397 10.61 12.26 -12.53
C PHE A 397 11.06 13.38 -13.45
N ALA A 398 12.21 14.01 -13.19
CA ALA A 398 12.71 15.13 -13.97
C ALA A 398 13.06 14.74 -15.43
N THR A 399 13.58 13.52 -15.64
CA THR A 399 14.07 13.08 -16.96
C THR A 399 13.02 12.38 -17.81
N LEU A 400 12.12 11.61 -17.20
CA LEU A 400 11.15 10.78 -17.93
C LEU A 400 9.79 11.46 -18.12
N THR A 401 9.38 12.38 -17.21
CA THR A 401 8.08 13.02 -17.32
C THR A 401 8.18 14.35 -18.05
N ARG A 402 7.33 14.54 -19.06
CA ARG A 402 7.23 15.83 -19.79
C ARG A 402 6.36 16.81 -19.00
N PRO A 403 6.66 18.12 -19.03
CA PRO A 403 5.71 19.14 -18.57
C PRO A 403 4.41 18.98 -19.36
N PRO A 404 3.22 19.08 -18.73
CA PRO A 404 1.97 19.12 -19.50
C PRO A 404 1.99 20.31 -20.43
N GLY A 405 1.71 20.08 -21.71
CA GLY A 405 1.55 21.15 -22.71
C GLY A 405 0.49 22.17 -22.24
N PRO A 406 0.48 23.38 -22.83
CA PRO A 406 -0.54 24.38 -22.48
C PRO A 406 -1.92 23.76 -22.68
N ARG A 407 -2.76 23.82 -21.63
CA ARG A 407 -4.16 23.38 -21.74
C ARG A 407 -4.82 24.26 -22.80
N VAL A 408 -5.21 23.69 -23.95
CA VAL A 408 -6.14 24.33 -24.87
C VAL A 408 -7.46 24.46 -24.09
N ALA A 409 -7.86 25.70 -23.80
CA ALA A 409 -9.13 25.98 -23.14
C ALA A 409 -10.26 25.38 -23.99
N PRO A 410 -11.18 24.59 -23.44
CA PRO A 410 -12.35 24.15 -24.17
C PRO A 410 -13.23 25.38 -24.40
N GLY A 411 -13.27 25.90 -25.62
CA GLY A 411 -14.20 26.96 -25.99
C GLY A 411 -13.78 28.02 -26.99
N ALA A 412 -12.55 27.96 -27.60
CA ALA A 412 -12.16 29.01 -28.57
C ALA A 412 -12.45 28.64 -30.04
N GLY A 413 -13.13 27.55 -30.32
CA GLY A 413 -13.36 27.05 -31.71
C GLY A 413 -14.79 27.08 -32.25
N ALA A 414 -15.74 27.74 -31.59
CA ALA A 414 -17.17 27.62 -31.99
C ALA A 414 -17.87 28.97 -32.28
N LEU A 415 -17.17 29.99 -32.73
CA LEU A 415 -17.82 31.25 -33.19
C LEU A 415 -17.17 31.80 -34.45
N SER A 416 -17.04 31.00 -35.51
CA SER A 416 -16.82 31.50 -36.86
C SER A 416 -17.63 30.67 -37.85
N GLY A 417 -18.96 30.78 -37.78
CA GLY A 417 -19.84 30.44 -38.88
C GLY A 417 -19.91 31.63 -39.84
N PRO A 418 -19.88 31.42 -41.17
CA PRO A 418 -19.96 32.52 -42.14
C PRO A 418 -21.32 33.17 -42.10
N ARG A 419 -21.35 34.49 -41.92
CA ARG A 419 -22.49 35.29 -42.27
C ARG A 419 -22.54 35.46 -43.81
N SER A 420 -23.55 34.96 -44.44
CA SER A 420 -24.04 35.34 -45.75
C SER A 420 -25.55 35.26 -45.79
#